data_5825763349f5bcf0c28f550bf6c69602
#
_entry.id   5825763349f5bcf0c28f550bf6c69602
#
_cell.length_a   1.000
_cell.length_b   1.000
_cell.length_c   1.000
_cell.angle_alpha   90.00
_cell.angle_beta   90.00
_cell.angle_gamma   90.00
#
_symmetry.space_group_name_H-M   'P 1'
#
loop_
_entity.id
_entity.type
_entity.pdbx_description
1 polymer ?
#
loop_
_entity_poly.entity_id
_entity_poly.type
_entity_poly.pdbx_seq_one_letter_code
_entity_poly.pdbx_strand_id
1 'polypeptide(L)'
;VNDILTHRQWDKLQALLGQAIERSCFQKKRFEASKLLSLQDFLEKAPFTKKADLVADQATHGPYGENRTEPDPSYIRFCQTSGTTARPLSIWDTAQDWEWLLENWIEGYRLAGVTPGMVAFYAFSFGPFLGFWTAFEAGLRMGLRCIPGGGLGTAARLHAVLEHRVEVLCCTPTYALHLAAFARREGIDLQHSAVRKILVAGEPGGSLPAVRQQLEKAWNGAEVLDHYGMTEVGPVAFAASGKPGTLRVLEERYLAEIIHPELNTPVQEGESGELVLTPLGRSGWPLFRYRTGDLVLPKRTVDGLLLEGGILARIDDMVIVRGVNLYPSAVDDIVRSMPEVEEYRVSLFTKDGLAEVSLEVESRGALGVSSKLEAAFERAFSLRIPVREVSLGTLPRFELKAQRWVRSQG
;
A
#
# COMPACT_ATOMS: atom_id res chain seq x y z
N VAL A 1 21.79 15.08 -7.51
CA VAL A 1 21.00 15.24 -6.27
C VAL A 1 20.63 16.70 -6.17
N ASN A 2 19.37 16.98 -5.93
CA ASN A 2 18.89 18.37 -5.81
C ASN A 2 19.30 18.90 -4.42
N ASP A 3 20.40 19.65 -4.34
CA ASP A 3 20.95 20.19 -3.07
C ASP A 3 19.91 20.97 -2.27
N ILE A 4 18.99 21.66 -2.94
CA ILE A 4 17.91 22.43 -2.29
C ILE A 4 16.95 21.49 -1.56
N LEU A 5 16.54 20.38 -2.18
CA LEU A 5 15.67 19.39 -1.53
C LEU A 5 16.35 18.77 -0.30
N THR A 6 17.63 18.42 -0.43
CA THR A 6 18.44 17.83 0.65
C THR A 6 18.53 18.78 1.85
N HIS A 7 18.77 20.09 1.62
CA HIS A 7 18.78 21.08 2.70
C HIS A 7 17.41 21.22 3.37
N ARG A 8 16.33 21.31 2.60
CA ARG A 8 14.96 21.39 3.16
C ARG A 8 14.58 20.17 3.97
N GLN A 9 14.97 18.98 3.51
CA GLN A 9 14.73 17.74 4.26
C GLN A 9 15.50 17.74 5.58
N TRP A 10 16.77 18.19 5.57
CA TRP A 10 17.59 18.28 6.77
C TRP A 10 17.01 19.27 7.79
N ASP A 11 16.61 20.46 7.37
CA ASP A 11 16.01 21.46 8.25
C ASP A 11 14.75 20.93 8.95
N LYS A 12 13.85 20.30 8.18
CA LYS A 12 12.63 19.67 8.74
C LYS A 12 12.98 18.53 9.69
N LEU A 13 13.89 17.66 9.30
CA LEU A 13 14.33 16.52 10.09
C LEU A 13 14.97 16.96 11.40
N GLN A 14 15.87 17.95 11.37
CA GLN A 14 16.54 18.47 12.55
C GLN A 14 15.55 19.05 13.56
N ALA A 15 14.57 19.82 13.10
CA ALA A 15 13.53 20.38 13.96
C ALA A 15 12.67 19.28 14.59
N LEU A 16 12.24 18.30 13.78
CA LEU A 16 11.43 17.17 14.24
C LEU A 16 12.21 16.28 15.24
N LEU A 17 13.47 16.00 14.95
CA LEU A 17 14.33 15.19 15.81
C LEU A 17 14.57 15.87 17.17
N GLY A 18 14.83 17.18 17.18
CA GLY A 18 14.97 17.96 18.39
C GLY A 18 13.73 17.86 19.28
N GLN A 19 12.54 18.10 18.72
CA GLN A 19 11.27 17.99 19.42
C GLN A 19 11.02 16.55 19.93
N ALA A 20 11.30 15.55 19.09
CA ALA A 20 11.07 14.15 19.45
C ALA A 20 11.99 13.69 20.62
N ILE A 21 13.26 14.04 20.60
CA ILE A 21 14.20 13.70 21.68
C ILE A 21 13.82 14.41 22.99
N GLU A 22 13.34 15.64 22.92
CA GLU A 22 12.92 16.39 24.11
C GLU A 22 11.65 15.79 24.74
N ARG A 23 10.66 15.37 23.95
CA ARG A 23 9.30 15.10 24.41
C ARG A 23 8.89 13.62 24.40
N SER A 24 9.50 12.78 23.59
CA SER A 24 9.20 11.34 23.51
C SER A 24 10.23 10.52 24.28
N CYS A 25 9.81 9.81 25.33
CA CYS A 25 10.70 8.90 26.07
C CYS A 25 11.24 7.78 25.15
N PHE A 26 10.44 7.28 24.21
CA PHE A 26 10.85 6.28 23.23
C PHE A 26 11.99 6.81 22.36
N GLN A 27 11.85 7.99 21.77
CA GLN A 27 12.86 8.58 20.89
C GLN A 27 14.10 9.03 21.67
N LYS A 28 13.93 9.60 22.85
CA LYS A 28 15.04 9.99 23.72
C LYS A 28 15.99 8.82 23.97
N LYS A 29 15.47 7.67 24.41
CA LYS A 29 16.26 6.45 24.67
C LYS A 29 17.03 5.98 23.41
N ARG A 30 16.46 6.16 22.22
CA ARG A 30 17.04 5.71 20.95
C ARG A 30 18.15 6.62 20.43
N PHE A 31 18.09 7.91 20.74
CA PHE A 31 19.00 8.93 20.22
C PHE A 31 19.95 9.52 21.26
N GLU A 32 19.88 9.10 22.53
CA GLU A 32 20.64 9.68 23.65
C GLU A 32 22.16 9.74 23.44
N ALA A 33 22.72 8.74 22.75
CA ALA A 33 24.15 8.68 22.44
C ALA A 33 24.53 9.24 21.07
N SER A 34 23.56 9.73 20.28
CA SER A 34 23.77 10.07 18.88
C SER A 34 24.12 11.55 18.71
N LYS A 35 25.30 11.84 18.16
CA LYS A 35 25.65 13.18 17.68
C LYS A 35 25.36 13.26 16.19
N LEU A 36 24.24 13.87 15.81
CA LEU A 36 23.76 13.99 14.44
C LEU A 36 23.90 15.46 14.01
N LEU A 37 24.94 15.78 13.26
CA LEU A 37 25.28 17.14 12.85
C LEU A 37 24.92 17.45 11.39
N SER A 38 24.58 16.41 10.62
CA SER A 38 24.24 16.49 9.22
C SER A 38 23.27 15.41 8.80
N LEU A 39 22.65 15.54 7.63
CA LEU A 39 21.84 14.49 7.04
C LEU A 39 22.66 13.20 6.84
N GLN A 40 23.93 13.33 6.45
CA GLN A 40 24.83 12.18 6.30
C GLN A 40 25.03 11.44 7.64
N ASP A 41 25.29 12.18 8.73
CA ASP A 41 25.34 11.57 10.06
C ASP A 41 24.07 10.82 10.43
N PHE A 42 22.90 11.38 10.10
CA PHE A 42 21.62 10.72 10.35
C PHE A 42 21.49 9.43 9.56
N LEU A 43 21.79 9.44 8.26
CA LEU A 43 21.69 8.27 7.39
C LEU A 43 22.67 7.15 7.80
N GLU A 44 23.83 7.50 8.35
CA GLU A 44 24.84 6.52 8.77
C GLU A 44 24.65 6.00 10.19
N LYS A 45 24.26 6.86 11.14
CA LYS A 45 24.32 6.59 12.59
C LYS A 45 22.97 6.43 13.27
N ALA A 46 21.90 7.02 12.73
CA ALA A 46 20.58 6.94 13.35
C ALA A 46 20.02 5.51 13.30
N PRO A 47 19.43 5.02 14.40
CA PRO A 47 18.91 3.66 14.46
C PRO A 47 17.66 3.50 13.59
N PHE A 48 17.51 2.34 12.94
CA PHE A 48 16.27 1.98 12.27
C PHE A 48 15.16 1.71 13.28
N THR A 49 13.95 2.13 12.96
CA THR A 49 12.73 1.76 13.68
C THR A 49 12.03 0.60 12.96
N LYS A 50 11.70 -0.46 13.69
CA LYS A 50 10.91 -1.59 13.20
C LYS A 50 9.53 -1.58 13.84
N LYS A 51 8.54 -2.18 13.18
CA LYS A 51 7.18 -2.35 13.74
C LYS A 51 7.21 -3.06 15.10
N ALA A 52 8.08 -4.07 15.24
CA ALA A 52 8.24 -4.80 16.49
C ALA A 52 8.65 -3.91 17.66
N ASP A 53 9.47 -2.88 17.43
CA ASP A 53 9.91 -1.94 18.47
C ASP A 53 8.70 -1.16 19.02
N LEU A 54 7.80 -0.71 18.12
CA LEU A 54 6.61 0.03 18.48
C LEU A 54 5.55 -0.84 19.18
N VAL A 55 5.41 -2.10 18.74
CA VAL A 55 4.51 -3.07 19.39
C VAL A 55 5.01 -3.39 20.79
N ALA A 56 6.32 -3.56 20.98
CA ALA A 56 6.95 -3.79 22.29
C ALA A 56 6.79 -2.59 23.21
N ASP A 57 6.95 -1.37 22.69
CA ASP A 57 6.72 -0.13 23.43
C ASP A 57 5.26 -0.05 23.92
N GLN A 58 4.28 -0.29 23.06
CA GLN A 58 2.87 -0.29 23.45
C GLN A 58 2.47 -1.44 24.38
N ALA A 59 3.17 -2.56 24.33
CA ALA A 59 2.94 -3.66 25.27
C ALA A 59 3.46 -3.34 26.67
N THR A 60 4.57 -2.59 26.76
CA THR A 60 5.25 -2.27 28.02
C THR A 60 4.69 -1.01 28.67
N HIS A 61 4.34 0.01 27.89
CA HIS A 61 4.00 1.35 28.39
C HIS A 61 2.51 1.71 28.14
N GLY A 62 1.63 0.73 28.25
CA GLY A 62 0.18 0.93 28.06
C GLY A 62 -0.24 0.93 26.59
N PRO A 63 -1.53 1.23 26.28
CA PRO A 63 -2.08 0.94 24.98
C PRO A 63 -1.47 1.76 23.84
N TYR A 64 -0.81 2.87 24.13
CA TYR A 64 -0.33 3.83 23.13
C TYR A 64 1.18 4.00 23.09
N GLY A 65 1.92 3.43 24.07
CA GLY A 65 3.38 3.52 24.15
C GLY A 65 3.90 4.92 24.54
N GLU A 66 5.24 5.05 24.50
CA GLU A 66 5.96 6.29 24.81
C GLU A 66 6.41 7.07 23.55
N ASN A 67 6.06 6.61 22.34
CA ASN A 67 6.42 7.30 21.09
C ASN A 67 5.50 8.49 20.79
N ARG A 68 5.07 9.21 21.79
CA ARG A 68 4.22 10.42 21.68
C ARG A 68 4.96 11.63 22.18
N THR A 69 4.72 12.78 21.58
CA THR A 69 5.41 14.04 21.91
C THR A 69 4.50 15.06 22.59
N GLU A 70 3.18 14.88 22.51
CA GLU A 70 2.19 15.82 23.03
C GLU A 70 1.36 15.20 24.18
N PRO A 71 0.74 16.01 25.04
CA PRO A 71 -0.17 15.50 26.08
C PRO A 71 -1.45 14.90 25.45
N ASP A 72 -2.07 13.95 26.15
CA ASP A 72 -3.24 13.19 25.68
C ASP A 72 -4.37 14.05 25.08
N PRO A 73 -4.77 15.20 25.61
CA PRO A 73 -5.85 15.99 25.04
C PRO A 73 -5.54 16.58 23.65
N SER A 74 -4.28 16.60 23.23
CA SER A 74 -3.87 17.11 21.91
C SER A 74 -4.14 16.10 20.79
N TYR A 75 -4.37 14.83 21.12
CA TYR A 75 -4.59 13.77 20.15
C TYR A 75 -6.09 13.62 19.88
N ILE A 76 -6.48 13.74 18.60
CA ILE A 76 -7.88 13.80 18.19
C ILE A 76 -8.30 12.72 17.21
N ARG A 77 -7.33 12.04 16.57
CA ARG A 77 -7.61 11.01 15.57
C ARG A 77 -6.95 9.70 15.94
N PHE A 78 -7.77 8.67 16.04
CA PHE A 78 -7.33 7.30 16.28
C PHE A 78 -7.26 6.51 14.98
N CYS A 79 -6.14 5.84 14.75
CA CYS A 79 -5.97 4.86 13.69
C CYS A 79 -5.31 3.60 14.24
N GLN A 80 -5.58 2.48 13.59
CA GLN A 80 -5.05 1.18 13.99
C GLN A 80 -4.60 0.40 12.75
N THR A 81 -3.49 -0.33 12.86
CA THR A 81 -3.07 -1.23 11.78
C THR A 81 -3.96 -2.48 11.73
N SER A 82 -4.08 -3.12 10.56
CA SER A 82 -4.97 -4.29 10.37
C SER A 82 -4.59 -5.54 11.18
N GLY A 83 -3.37 -5.62 11.71
CA GLY A 83 -2.94 -6.64 12.66
C GLY A 83 -3.14 -8.09 12.24
N THR A 84 -2.73 -8.47 11.03
CA THR A 84 -2.97 -9.82 10.50
C THR A 84 -2.18 -10.93 11.21
N THR A 85 -1.08 -10.60 11.89
CA THR A 85 -0.15 -11.57 12.50
C THR A 85 0.26 -11.27 13.95
N ALA A 86 -0.04 -10.07 14.45
CA ALA A 86 0.33 -9.62 15.79
C ALA A 86 -0.70 -8.64 16.36
N ARG A 87 -0.47 -8.17 17.59
CA ARG A 87 -1.30 -7.11 18.19
C ARG A 87 -1.30 -5.88 17.26
N PRO A 88 -2.49 -5.37 16.88
CA PRO A 88 -2.59 -4.15 16.09
C PRO A 88 -1.88 -2.99 16.76
N LEU A 89 -1.14 -2.19 15.98
CA LEU A 89 -0.50 -0.97 16.48
C LEU A 89 -1.54 0.15 16.52
N SER A 90 -1.70 0.76 17.67
CA SER A 90 -2.62 1.88 17.92
C SER A 90 -1.88 3.21 17.77
N ILE A 91 -2.37 4.08 16.91
CA ILE A 91 -1.75 5.38 16.62
C ILE A 91 -2.77 6.48 16.84
N TRP A 92 -2.35 7.50 17.55
CA TRP A 92 -3.08 8.73 17.71
C TRP A 92 -2.37 9.86 17.00
N ASP A 93 -3.14 10.67 16.28
CA ASP A 93 -2.67 11.86 15.59
C ASP A 93 -3.22 13.12 16.23
N THR A 94 -2.37 14.13 16.34
CA THR A 94 -2.79 15.49 16.68
C THR A 94 -3.54 16.14 15.50
N ALA A 95 -4.18 17.29 15.72
CA ALA A 95 -4.78 18.05 14.63
C ALA A 95 -3.74 18.43 13.56
N GLN A 96 -2.52 18.77 13.99
CA GLN A 96 -1.42 19.14 13.07
C GLN A 96 -0.93 17.93 12.24
N ASP A 97 -0.79 16.76 12.88
CA ASP A 97 -0.42 15.54 12.16
C ASP A 97 -1.46 15.16 11.12
N TRP A 98 -2.75 15.22 11.52
CA TRP A 98 -3.85 14.93 10.62
C TRP A 98 -3.88 15.89 9.42
N GLU A 99 -3.69 17.19 9.67
CA GLU A 99 -3.56 18.19 8.62
C GLU A 99 -2.44 17.85 7.63
N TRP A 100 -1.27 17.51 8.14
CA TRP A 100 -0.13 17.12 7.30
C TRP A 100 -0.46 15.88 6.44
N LEU A 101 -1.16 14.89 6.98
CA LEU A 101 -1.62 13.72 6.21
C LEU A 101 -2.61 14.11 5.11
N LEU A 102 -3.53 15.05 5.38
CA LEU A 102 -4.47 15.55 4.37
C LEU A 102 -3.76 16.31 3.24
N GLU A 103 -2.76 17.12 3.57
CA GLU A 103 -1.96 17.82 2.56
C GLU A 103 -1.21 16.85 1.63
N ASN A 104 -0.72 15.73 2.15
CA ASN A 104 -0.09 14.69 1.33
C ASN A 104 -1.10 14.10 0.32
N TRP A 105 -2.35 13.87 0.74
CA TRP A 105 -3.40 13.42 -0.17
C TRP A 105 -3.82 14.49 -1.19
N ILE A 106 -3.88 15.76 -0.79
CA ILE A 106 -4.17 16.86 -1.73
C ILE A 106 -3.11 16.91 -2.83
N GLU A 107 -1.84 16.72 -2.48
CA GLU A 107 -0.77 16.62 -3.48
C GLU A 107 -0.95 15.38 -4.37
N GLY A 108 -1.32 14.24 -3.80
CA GLY A 108 -1.65 13.03 -4.55
C GLY A 108 -2.80 13.24 -5.54
N TYR A 109 -3.86 13.93 -5.14
CA TYR A 109 -4.97 14.28 -6.05
C TYR A 109 -4.53 15.20 -7.19
N ARG A 110 -3.66 16.17 -6.90
CA ARG A 110 -3.08 17.04 -7.94
C ARG A 110 -2.26 16.24 -8.94
N LEU A 111 -1.39 15.34 -8.46
CA LEU A 111 -0.61 14.44 -9.32
C LEU A 111 -1.51 13.54 -10.17
N ALA A 112 -2.63 13.09 -9.62
CA ALA A 112 -3.66 12.31 -10.30
C ALA A 112 -4.52 13.15 -11.26
N GLY A 113 -4.33 14.48 -11.36
CA GLY A 113 -5.15 15.38 -12.17
C GLY A 113 -6.61 15.43 -11.71
N VAL A 114 -6.87 15.21 -10.43
CA VAL A 114 -8.18 15.40 -9.81
C VAL A 114 -8.37 16.88 -9.50
N THR A 115 -9.53 17.43 -9.84
CA THR A 115 -9.82 18.86 -9.71
C THR A 115 -11.07 19.12 -8.87
N PRO A 116 -11.19 20.31 -8.24
CA PRO A 116 -12.40 20.69 -7.51
C PRO A 116 -13.67 20.51 -8.33
N GLY A 117 -14.76 20.12 -7.68
CA GLY A 117 -16.07 19.87 -8.31
C GLY A 117 -16.27 18.44 -8.84
N MET A 118 -15.22 17.66 -9.05
CA MET A 118 -15.36 16.25 -9.43
C MET A 118 -16.11 15.46 -8.36
N VAL A 119 -16.88 14.45 -8.77
CA VAL A 119 -17.56 13.52 -7.87
C VAL A 119 -16.64 12.34 -7.57
N ALA A 120 -16.31 12.16 -6.31
CA ALA A 120 -15.47 11.06 -5.83
C ALA A 120 -16.28 10.09 -4.95
N PHE A 121 -16.17 8.78 -5.23
CA PHE A 121 -16.80 7.73 -4.45
C PHE A 121 -15.75 6.88 -3.73
N TYR A 122 -15.95 6.67 -2.43
CA TYR A 122 -15.01 5.96 -1.56
C TYR A 122 -15.59 4.61 -1.15
N ALA A 123 -15.24 3.55 -1.87
CA ALA A 123 -15.78 2.21 -1.72
C ALA A 123 -15.02 1.38 -0.68
N PHE A 124 -15.08 1.79 0.60
CA PHE A 124 -14.46 1.07 1.71
C PHE A 124 -15.24 1.25 3.03
N SER A 125 -14.83 0.56 4.10
CA SER A 125 -15.64 0.40 5.32
C SER A 125 -15.60 1.57 6.30
N PHE A 126 -14.70 2.52 6.17
CA PHE A 126 -14.48 3.61 7.15
C PHE A 126 -14.26 3.11 8.60
N GLY A 127 -13.52 2.00 8.76
CA GLY A 127 -13.12 1.49 10.06
C GLY A 127 -11.99 2.31 10.72
N PRO A 128 -11.37 1.83 11.81
CA PRO A 128 -10.30 2.53 12.52
C PRO A 128 -8.96 2.46 11.78
N PHE A 129 -8.96 2.44 10.46
CA PHE A 129 -7.77 2.39 9.61
C PHE A 129 -7.53 3.76 9.00
N LEU A 130 -6.28 4.18 8.90
CA LEU A 130 -5.94 5.43 8.22
C LEU A 130 -6.53 5.44 6.80
N GLY A 131 -6.21 4.42 6.02
CA GLY A 131 -6.75 4.09 4.70
C GLY A 131 -7.20 5.32 3.92
N PHE A 132 -8.43 5.24 3.40
CA PHE A 132 -9.01 6.35 2.65
C PHE A 132 -9.72 7.43 3.50
N TRP A 133 -9.65 7.39 4.86
CA TRP A 133 -10.15 8.51 5.67
C TRP A 133 -9.46 9.81 5.28
N THR A 134 -8.12 9.78 5.19
CA THR A 134 -7.35 10.95 4.77
C THR A 134 -7.65 11.35 3.33
N ALA A 135 -7.90 10.39 2.43
CA ALA A 135 -8.35 10.67 1.07
C ALA A 135 -9.71 11.38 1.05
N PHE A 136 -10.68 10.87 1.82
CA PHE A 136 -12.02 11.43 1.88
C PHE A 136 -12.02 12.87 2.41
N GLU A 137 -11.36 13.11 3.55
CA GLU A 137 -11.29 14.44 4.15
C GLU A 137 -10.45 15.43 3.33
N ALA A 138 -9.35 14.97 2.71
CA ALA A 138 -8.59 15.76 1.76
C ALA A 138 -9.42 16.13 0.51
N GLY A 139 -10.24 15.20 0.03
CA GLY A 139 -11.18 15.44 -1.07
C GLY A 139 -12.19 16.55 -0.73
N LEU A 140 -12.83 16.49 0.45
CA LEU A 140 -13.73 17.54 0.93
C LEU A 140 -13.02 18.89 1.00
N ARG A 141 -11.81 18.93 1.54
CA ARG A 141 -11.00 20.15 1.64
C ARG A 141 -10.59 20.72 0.29
N MET A 142 -10.33 19.85 -0.69
CA MET A 142 -10.01 20.25 -2.05
C MET A 142 -11.25 20.71 -2.84
N GLY A 143 -12.46 20.53 -2.31
CA GLY A 143 -13.72 20.90 -2.97
C GLY A 143 -14.27 19.81 -3.91
N LEU A 144 -13.95 18.55 -3.67
CA LEU A 144 -14.60 17.42 -4.33
C LEU A 144 -15.99 17.19 -3.73
N ARG A 145 -16.90 16.63 -4.54
CA ARG A 145 -18.18 16.11 -4.08
C ARG A 145 -17.99 14.65 -3.65
N CYS A 146 -17.71 14.44 -2.36
CA CYS A 146 -17.31 13.16 -1.82
C CYS A 146 -18.53 12.32 -1.39
N ILE A 147 -18.62 11.08 -1.86
CA ILE A 147 -19.67 10.13 -1.51
C ILE A 147 -19.04 8.98 -0.71
N PRO A 148 -19.39 8.80 0.58
CA PRO A 148 -18.91 7.69 1.37
C PRO A 148 -19.68 6.41 1.03
N GLY A 149 -18.97 5.36 0.62
CA GLY A 149 -19.56 4.04 0.28
C GLY A 149 -19.53 3.03 1.43
N GLY A 150 -19.18 3.46 2.67
CA GLY A 150 -19.14 2.58 3.82
C GLY A 150 -20.51 2.00 4.18
N GLY A 151 -20.55 0.72 4.54
CA GLY A 151 -21.81 0.04 4.90
C GLY A 151 -22.70 -0.36 3.72
N LEU A 152 -22.42 0.11 2.50
CA LEU A 152 -23.17 -0.31 1.31
C LEU A 152 -22.63 -1.63 0.76
N GLY A 153 -23.55 -2.53 0.34
CA GLY A 153 -23.18 -3.72 -0.43
C GLY A 153 -22.79 -3.39 -1.86
N THR A 154 -22.19 -4.35 -2.57
CA THR A 154 -21.64 -4.19 -3.92
C THR A 154 -22.63 -3.64 -4.93
N ALA A 155 -23.88 -4.13 -4.94
CA ALA A 155 -24.94 -3.64 -5.83
C ALA A 155 -25.25 -2.15 -5.56
N ALA A 156 -25.45 -1.77 -4.30
CA ALA A 156 -25.76 -0.40 -3.92
C ALA A 156 -24.61 0.57 -4.24
N ARG A 157 -23.35 0.15 -4.01
CA ARG A 157 -22.16 0.93 -4.40
C ARG A 157 -22.11 1.16 -5.90
N LEU A 158 -22.34 0.11 -6.71
CA LEU A 158 -22.31 0.23 -8.15
C LEU A 158 -23.41 1.15 -8.67
N HIS A 159 -24.65 1.00 -8.16
CA HIS A 159 -25.74 1.91 -8.48
C HIS A 159 -25.41 3.35 -8.13
N ALA A 160 -24.85 3.61 -6.93
CA ALA A 160 -24.46 4.96 -6.53
C ALA A 160 -23.35 5.56 -7.45
N VAL A 161 -22.38 4.74 -7.87
CA VAL A 161 -21.34 5.17 -8.82
C VAL A 161 -21.94 5.63 -10.13
N LEU A 162 -22.92 4.90 -10.67
CA LEU A 162 -23.56 5.22 -11.94
C LEU A 162 -24.56 6.39 -11.81
N GLU A 163 -25.45 6.34 -10.82
CA GLU A 163 -26.51 7.33 -10.60
C GLU A 163 -25.92 8.73 -10.32
N HIS A 164 -24.91 8.81 -9.47
CA HIS A 164 -24.28 10.08 -9.12
C HIS A 164 -23.17 10.51 -10.10
N ARG A 165 -22.99 9.79 -11.22
CA ARG A 165 -22.01 10.10 -12.27
C ARG A 165 -20.62 10.31 -11.69
N VAL A 166 -20.17 9.35 -10.86
CA VAL A 166 -18.85 9.38 -10.20
C VAL A 166 -17.73 9.45 -11.24
N GLU A 167 -16.81 10.38 -11.06
CA GLU A 167 -15.66 10.58 -11.95
C GLU A 167 -14.38 9.95 -11.35
N VAL A 168 -14.29 9.88 -10.01
CA VAL A 168 -13.14 9.34 -9.27
C VAL A 168 -13.62 8.22 -8.36
N LEU A 169 -13.18 6.98 -8.62
CA LEU A 169 -13.45 5.83 -7.77
C LEU A 169 -12.24 5.52 -6.91
N CYS A 170 -12.41 5.51 -5.58
CA CYS A 170 -11.36 5.15 -4.62
C CYS A 170 -11.70 3.81 -3.97
N CYS A 171 -10.85 2.78 -4.15
CA CYS A 171 -11.06 1.43 -3.62
C CYS A 171 -9.75 0.62 -3.60
N THR A 172 -9.81 -0.66 -3.24
CA THR A 172 -8.69 -1.58 -3.47
C THR A 172 -8.69 -2.10 -4.91
N PRO A 173 -7.54 -2.52 -5.48
CA PRO A 173 -7.51 -3.14 -6.82
C PRO A 173 -8.44 -4.34 -6.95
N THR A 174 -8.42 -5.24 -5.97
CA THR A 174 -9.32 -6.40 -5.92
C THR A 174 -10.79 -6.00 -5.96
N TYR A 175 -11.16 -4.95 -5.20
CA TYR A 175 -12.55 -4.52 -5.18
C TYR A 175 -12.98 -3.84 -6.48
N ALA A 176 -12.10 -3.10 -7.14
CA ALA A 176 -12.38 -2.55 -8.47
C ALA A 176 -12.66 -3.66 -9.52
N LEU A 177 -11.86 -4.75 -9.49
CA LEU A 177 -12.12 -5.94 -10.33
C LEU A 177 -13.43 -6.64 -9.94
N HIS A 178 -13.73 -6.74 -8.65
CA HIS A 178 -14.98 -7.32 -8.15
C HIS A 178 -16.22 -6.52 -8.62
N LEU A 179 -16.17 -5.20 -8.54
CA LEU A 179 -17.23 -4.32 -9.08
C LEU A 179 -17.45 -4.55 -10.57
N ALA A 180 -16.36 -4.65 -11.36
CA ALA A 180 -16.43 -4.90 -12.79
C ALA A 180 -17.01 -6.30 -13.11
N ALA A 181 -16.61 -7.31 -12.35
CA ALA A 181 -17.15 -8.67 -12.48
C ALA A 181 -18.64 -8.73 -12.09
N PHE A 182 -19.01 -8.03 -11.01
CA PHE A 182 -20.40 -7.90 -10.58
C PHE A 182 -21.27 -7.23 -11.66
N ALA A 183 -20.83 -6.08 -12.18
CA ALA A 183 -21.54 -5.35 -13.24
C ALA A 183 -21.81 -6.26 -14.45
N ARG A 184 -20.81 -7.00 -14.91
CA ARG A 184 -20.95 -7.92 -16.04
C ARG A 184 -21.95 -9.04 -15.75
N ARG A 185 -21.94 -9.62 -14.54
CA ARG A 185 -22.88 -10.69 -14.13
C ARG A 185 -24.32 -10.20 -14.11
N GLU A 186 -24.55 -8.97 -13.66
CA GLU A 186 -25.88 -8.35 -13.56
C GLU A 186 -26.29 -7.65 -14.88
N GLY A 187 -25.49 -7.76 -15.94
CA GLY A 187 -25.80 -7.11 -17.24
C GLY A 187 -25.71 -5.57 -17.23
N ILE A 188 -24.98 -5.01 -16.26
CA ILE A 188 -24.78 -3.55 -16.12
C ILE A 188 -23.59 -3.14 -17.00
N ASP A 189 -23.84 -2.21 -17.93
CA ASP A 189 -22.83 -1.71 -18.84
C ASP A 189 -22.01 -0.56 -18.22
N LEU A 190 -20.74 -0.80 -17.93
CA LEU A 190 -19.81 0.20 -17.42
C LEU A 190 -19.21 1.11 -18.50
N GLN A 191 -19.41 0.82 -19.77
CA GLN A 191 -18.92 1.66 -20.88
C GLN A 191 -19.56 3.05 -20.87
N HIS A 192 -20.73 3.20 -20.24
CA HIS A 192 -21.44 4.46 -20.08
C HIS A 192 -21.20 5.12 -18.71
N SER A 193 -20.32 4.57 -17.86
CA SER A 193 -19.97 5.18 -16.60
C SER A 193 -19.23 6.51 -16.78
N ALA A 194 -19.37 7.42 -15.82
CA ALA A 194 -18.63 8.67 -15.83
C ALA A 194 -17.22 8.53 -15.19
N VAL A 195 -16.87 7.34 -14.71
CA VAL A 195 -15.57 7.10 -14.03
C VAL A 195 -14.43 7.32 -15.04
N ARG A 196 -13.55 8.24 -14.69
CA ARG A 196 -12.34 8.58 -15.46
C ARG A 196 -11.07 8.19 -14.77
N LYS A 197 -11.11 8.09 -13.43
CA LYS A 197 -9.96 7.79 -12.58
C LYS A 197 -10.35 6.76 -11.53
N ILE A 198 -9.51 5.74 -11.39
CA ILE A 198 -9.64 4.70 -10.36
C ILE A 198 -8.39 4.77 -9.50
N LEU A 199 -8.50 5.39 -8.32
CA LEU A 199 -7.41 5.45 -7.35
C LEU A 199 -7.47 4.19 -6.49
N VAL A 200 -6.43 3.39 -6.58
CA VAL A 200 -6.34 2.13 -5.85
C VAL A 200 -5.22 2.14 -4.83
N ALA A 201 -5.44 1.44 -3.71
CA ALA A 201 -4.46 1.33 -2.64
C ALA A 201 -4.71 0.12 -1.75
N GLY A 202 -3.76 -0.16 -0.87
CA GLY A 202 -3.94 -1.07 0.26
C GLY A 202 -3.47 -2.50 0.00
N GLU A 203 -3.26 -2.87 -1.24
CA GLU A 203 -2.71 -4.15 -1.69
C GLU A 203 -2.04 -3.97 -3.06
N PRO A 204 -1.16 -4.89 -3.51
CA PRO A 204 -0.63 -4.86 -4.87
C PRO A 204 -1.74 -4.93 -5.92
N GLY A 205 -1.53 -4.27 -7.07
CA GLY A 205 -2.48 -4.33 -8.18
C GLY A 205 -2.46 -3.11 -9.09
N GLY A 206 -2.50 -1.89 -8.54
CA GLY A 206 -2.54 -0.66 -9.32
C GLY A 206 -1.31 -0.45 -10.21
N SER A 207 -0.15 -0.91 -9.75
CA SER A 207 1.09 -0.88 -10.53
C SER A 207 1.28 -2.11 -11.43
N LEU A 208 0.51 -3.20 -11.24
CA LEU A 208 0.60 -4.40 -12.04
C LEU A 208 -0.05 -4.19 -13.42
N PRO A 209 0.69 -4.38 -14.54
CA PRO A 209 0.16 -4.10 -15.88
C PRO A 209 -1.12 -4.87 -16.22
N ALA A 210 -1.19 -6.15 -15.83
CA ALA A 210 -2.35 -6.99 -16.11
C ALA A 210 -3.62 -6.52 -15.39
N VAL A 211 -3.52 -6.16 -14.11
CA VAL A 211 -4.64 -5.64 -13.31
C VAL A 211 -5.11 -4.30 -13.86
N ARG A 212 -4.16 -3.39 -14.15
CA ARG A 212 -4.47 -2.08 -14.71
C ARG A 212 -5.22 -2.19 -16.03
N GLN A 213 -4.70 -2.99 -16.98
CA GLN A 213 -5.33 -3.19 -18.28
C GLN A 213 -6.74 -3.79 -18.17
N GLN A 214 -6.95 -4.75 -17.25
CA GLN A 214 -8.28 -5.31 -17.00
C GLN A 214 -9.26 -4.24 -16.49
N LEU A 215 -8.82 -3.40 -15.57
CA LEU A 215 -9.64 -2.31 -15.01
C LEU A 215 -9.94 -1.24 -16.06
N GLU A 216 -8.92 -0.76 -16.76
CA GLU A 216 -9.07 0.25 -17.83
C GLU A 216 -10.04 -0.23 -18.89
N LYS A 217 -9.93 -1.49 -19.32
CA LYS A 217 -10.87 -2.09 -20.29
C LYS A 217 -12.30 -2.20 -19.74
N ALA A 218 -12.46 -2.57 -18.46
CA ALA A 218 -13.77 -2.74 -17.86
C ALA A 218 -14.50 -1.40 -17.63
N TRP A 219 -13.76 -0.33 -17.33
CA TRP A 219 -14.28 0.98 -16.96
C TRP A 219 -14.09 2.04 -18.06
N ASN A 220 -14.30 1.66 -19.31
CA ASN A 220 -14.27 2.56 -20.48
C ASN A 220 -12.99 3.39 -20.61
N GLY A 221 -11.84 2.80 -20.35
CA GLY A 221 -10.56 3.48 -20.44
C GLY A 221 -10.25 4.42 -19.26
N ALA A 222 -10.93 4.26 -18.12
CA ALA A 222 -10.61 5.01 -16.92
C ALA A 222 -9.15 4.77 -16.49
N GLU A 223 -8.42 5.85 -16.21
CA GLU A 223 -7.03 5.79 -15.80
C GLU A 223 -6.91 5.14 -14.40
N VAL A 224 -6.13 4.06 -14.29
CA VAL A 224 -5.84 3.39 -13.01
C VAL A 224 -4.60 4.01 -12.39
N LEU A 225 -4.76 4.55 -11.20
CA LEU A 225 -3.75 5.31 -10.46
C LEU A 225 -3.47 4.61 -9.13
N ASP A 226 -2.25 4.10 -8.98
CA ASP A 226 -1.81 3.44 -7.75
C ASP A 226 -1.41 4.46 -6.69
N HIS A 227 -1.60 4.10 -5.43
CA HIS A 227 -1.18 4.86 -4.27
C HIS A 227 -0.58 3.95 -3.22
N TYR A 228 0.55 4.35 -2.67
CA TYR A 228 1.21 3.69 -1.58
C TYR A 228 1.21 4.54 -0.31
N GLY A 229 0.84 3.88 0.78
CA GLY A 229 0.87 4.42 2.13
C GLY A 229 0.55 3.34 3.15
N MET A 230 0.81 3.63 4.40
CA MET A 230 0.51 2.75 5.53
C MET A 230 0.15 3.57 6.78
N THR A 231 -0.52 2.94 7.73
CA THR A 231 -0.99 3.62 8.95
C THR A 231 0.16 4.25 9.72
N GLU A 232 1.33 3.61 9.73
CA GLU A 232 2.51 4.04 10.48
C GLU A 232 3.11 5.35 9.95
N VAL A 233 3.11 5.56 8.64
CA VAL A 233 3.79 6.71 8.03
C VAL A 233 2.85 7.65 7.26
N GLY A 234 1.64 7.22 6.95
CA GLY A 234 0.68 7.98 6.14
C GLY A 234 0.80 7.74 4.64
N PRO A 235 0.22 8.63 3.80
CA PRO A 235 0.28 8.57 2.34
C PRO A 235 1.65 9.04 1.83
N VAL A 236 2.37 8.15 1.13
CA VAL A 236 3.81 8.32 0.80
C VAL A 236 4.05 8.60 -0.67
N ALA A 237 3.42 7.80 -1.56
CA ALA A 237 3.72 7.85 -2.98
C ALA A 237 2.45 7.65 -3.82
N PHE A 238 2.40 8.32 -4.95
CA PHE A 238 1.27 8.32 -5.88
C PHE A 238 1.73 8.03 -7.31
N ALA A 239 0.81 7.56 -8.14
CA ALA A 239 1.09 7.30 -9.55
C ALA A 239 1.82 8.45 -10.22
N ALA A 240 2.93 8.15 -10.87
CA ALA A 240 3.72 9.14 -11.58
C ALA A 240 3.05 9.48 -12.92
N SER A 241 2.81 10.77 -13.17
CA SER A 241 2.17 11.24 -14.41
C SER A 241 2.90 10.73 -15.65
N GLY A 242 2.16 10.15 -16.60
CA GLY A 242 2.70 9.62 -17.86
C GLY A 242 3.61 8.38 -17.71
N LYS A 243 3.71 7.80 -16.51
CA LYS A 243 4.53 6.60 -16.25
C LYS A 243 3.67 5.51 -15.58
N PRO A 244 2.80 4.82 -16.32
CA PRO A 244 1.92 3.81 -15.77
C PRO A 244 2.68 2.72 -14.99
N GLY A 245 2.15 2.33 -13.83
CA GLY A 245 2.79 1.33 -12.96
C GLY A 245 4.00 1.83 -12.17
N THR A 246 4.24 3.13 -12.14
CA THR A 246 5.33 3.75 -11.40
C THR A 246 4.76 4.69 -10.34
N LEU A 247 5.29 4.64 -9.13
CA LEU A 247 4.94 5.55 -8.05
C LEU A 247 6.01 6.64 -7.90
N ARG A 248 5.58 7.86 -7.62
CA ARG A 248 6.43 8.99 -7.25
C ARG A 248 6.33 9.23 -5.75
N VAL A 249 7.47 9.23 -5.07
CA VAL A 249 7.55 9.52 -3.63
C VAL A 249 7.40 11.03 -3.40
N LEU A 250 6.65 11.42 -2.38
CA LEU A 250 6.51 12.81 -1.93
C LEU A 250 7.76 13.24 -1.13
N GLU A 251 8.89 13.46 -1.79
CA GLU A 251 10.18 13.72 -1.13
C GLU A 251 10.22 15.04 -0.34
N GLU A 252 9.33 15.99 -0.61
CA GLU A 252 9.16 17.18 0.25
C GLU A 252 8.53 16.85 1.62
N ARG A 253 7.92 15.68 1.74
CA ARG A 253 7.21 15.18 2.92
C ARG A 253 7.93 14.02 3.62
N TYR A 254 8.74 13.27 2.88
CA TYR A 254 9.42 12.07 3.36
C TYR A 254 10.89 12.08 2.99
N LEU A 255 11.76 11.75 3.95
CA LEU A 255 13.08 11.25 3.62
C LEU A 255 12.94 9.75 3.37
N ALA A 256 13.26 9.32 2.14
CA ALA A 256 13.18 7.94 1.70
C ALA A 256 14.58 7.39 1.42
N GLU A 257 14.89 6.26 2.05
CA GLU A 257 16.08 5.45 1.83
C GLU A 257 15.67 4.13 1.20
N ILE A 258 16.49 3.58 0.32
CA ILE A 258 16.31 2.22 -0.17
C ILE A 258 17.57 1.45 0.17
N ILE A 259 17.41 0.42 1.00
CA ILE A 259 18.54 -0.33 1.58
C ILE A 259 18.46 -1.82 1.24
N HIS A 260 19.61 -2.46 1.20
CA HIS A 260 19.67 -3.92 1.17
C HIS A 260 19.10 -4.49 2.48
N PRO A 261 18.10 -5.38 2.44
CA PRO A 261 17.37 -5.81 3.65
C PRO A 261 18.25 -6.41 4.75
N GLU A 262 19.30 -7.13 4.37
CA GLU A 262 20.21 -7.81 5.32
C GLU A 262 21.44 -6.97 5.67
N LEU A 263 22.04 -6.31 4.67
CA LEU A 263 23.29 -5.55 4.86
C LEU A 263 23.06 -4.16 5.47
N ASN A 264 21.83 -3.64 5.41
CA ASN A 264 21.44 -2.30 5.86
C ASN A 264 22.22 -1.16 5.16
N THR A 265 22.79 -1.42 4.00
CA THR A 265 23.50 -0.45 3.17
C THR A 265 22.61 0.03 2.01
N PRO A 266 22.77 1.26 1.51
CA PRO A 266 22.06 1.70 0.33
C PRO A 266 22.25 0.74 -0.85
N VAL A 267 21.19 0.49 -1.63
CA VAL A 267 21.26 -0.30 -2.86
C VAL A 267 21.88 0.51 -4.00
N GLN A 268 22.41 -0.19 -5.01
CA GLN A 268 22.90 0.43 -6.23
C GLN A 268 21.75 0.70 -7.22
N GLU A 269 22.01 1.51 -8.24
CA GLU A 269 21.03 1.77 -9.29
C GLU A 269 20.69 0.46 -10.04
N GLY A 270 19.39 0.20 -10.19
CA GLY A 270 18.88 -1.03 -10.81
C GLY A 270 18.72 -2.20 -9.86
N GLU A 271 19.09 -2.05 -8.58
CA GLU A 271 18.85 -3.07 -7.55
C GLU A 271 17.59 -2.75 -6.75
N SER A 272 16.82 -3.78 -6.45
CA SER A 272 15.69 -3.65 -5.52
C SER A 272 16.16 -3.64 -4.07
N GLY A 273 15.48 -2.89 -3.23
CA GLY A 273 15.78 -2.84 -1.80
C GLY A 273 14.56 -2.55 -0.95
N GLU A 274 14.73 -2.61 0.36
CA GLU A 274 13.70 -2.24 1.31
C GLU A 274 13.54 -0.73 1.39
N LEU A 275 12.31 -0.26 1.27
CA LEU A 275 11.96 1.13 1.49
C LEU A 275 11.99 1.45 2.98
N VAL A 276 12.77 2.46 3.34
CA VAL A 276 12.84 3.01 4.71
C VAL A 276 12.40 4.46 4.68
N LEU A 277 11.53 4.84 5.60
CA LEU A 277 10.87 6.13 5.58
C LEU A 277 11.04 6.90 6.88
N THR A 278 11.27 8.21 6.74
CA THR A 278 11.18 9.19 7.82
C THR A 278 10.14 10.25 7.42
N PRO A 279 8.92 10.24 8.00
CA PRO A 279 7.96 11.32 7.80
C PRO A 279 8.47 12.64 8.37
N LEU A 280 8.46 13.72 7.58
CA LEU A 280 9.07 15.00 7.95
C LEU A 280 8.08 16.01 8.54
N GLY A 281 6.89 15.58 8.95
CA GLY A 281 5.87 16.51 9.46
C GLY A 281 4.86 15.90 10.41
N ARG A 282 4.89 14.60 10.68
CA ARG A 282 4.05 13.93 11.69
C ARG A 282 4.75 13.99 13.05
N SER A 283 4.62 15.12 13.72
CA SER A 283 5.41 15.42 14.91
C SER A 283 4.84 14.86 16.21
N GLY A 284 3.55 14.63 16.32
CA GLY A 284 2.91 14.07 17.50
C GLY A 284 3.22 12.58 17.70
N TRP A 285 3.51 11.87 16.61
CA TRP A 285 3.89 10.46 16.62
C TRP A 285 5.06 10.23 15.64
N PRO A 286 6.28 10.74 15.98
CA PRO A 286 7.41 10.78 15.07
C PRO A 286 8.01 9.40 14.84
N LEU A 287 8.35 9.12 13.58
CA LEU A 287 9.11 7.94 13.19
C LEU A 287 10.37 8.34 12.42
N PHE A 288 11.48 7.71 12.77
CA PHE A 288 12.76 7.89 12.11
C PHE A 288 13.26 6.58 11.57
N ARG A 289 13.70 6.60 10.30
CA ARG A 289 14.23 5.44 9.58
C ARG A 289 13.36 4.19 9.77
N TYR A 290 12.04 4.35 9.55
CA TYR A 290 11.08 3.26 9.71
C TYR A 290 11.23 2.25 8.58
N ARG A 291 11.57 1.01 8.94
CA ARG A 291 11.64 -0.11 8.00
C ARG A 291 10.23 -0.57 7.67
N THR A 292 9.83 -0.36 6.42
CA THR A 292 8.46 -0.66 5.98
C THR A 292 8.24 -2.15 5.74
N GLY A 293 9.30 -2.90 5.45
CA GLY A 293 9.23 -4.28 4.98
C GLY A 293 8.82 -4.39 3.51
N ASP A 294 8.68 -3.28 2.79
CA ASP A 294 8.27 -3.27 1.38
C ASP A 294 9.49 -3.17 0.45
N LEU A 295 9.59 -4.08 -0.52
CA LEU A 295 10.62 -4.06 -1.55
C LEU A 295 10.20 -3.18 -2.72
N VAL A 296 11.12 -2.34 -3.18
CA VAL A 296 10.93 -1.39 -4.28
C VAL A 296 12.13 -1.40 -5.23
N LEU A 297 11.91 -0.98 -6.48
CA LEU A 297 12.97 -0.70 -7.44
C LEU A 297 13.09 0.83 -7.62
N PRO A 298 14.12 1.46 -7.03
CA PRO A 298 14.27 2.90 -7.11
C PRO A 298 14.81 3.36 -8.45
N LYS A 299 14.31 4.52 -8.91
CA LYS A 299 14.87 5.25 -10.04
C LYS A 299 14.90 6.74 -9.74
N ARG A 300 16.08 7.31 -9.72
CA ARG A 300 16.26 8.75 -9.58
C ARG A 300 16.09 9.46 -10.92
N THR A 301 15.24 10.49 -10.95
CA THR A 301 15.00 11.31 -12.14
C THR A 301 14.98 12.79 -11.75
N VAL A 302 14.83 13.67 -12.74
CA VAL A 302 14.62 15.12 -12.49
C VAL A 302 13.32 15.40 -11.72
N ASP A 303 12.34 14.49 -11.83
CA ASP A 303 11.06 14.58 -11.14
C ASP A 303 11.11 14.02 -9.70
N GLY A 304 12.27 13.54 -9.25
CA GLY A 304 12.50 12.96 -7.93
C GLY A 304 12.64 11.43 -7.93
N LEU A 305 12.39 10.84 -6.77
CA LEU A 305 12.47 9.40 -6.56
C LEU A 305 11.20 8.72 -7.08
N LEU A 306 11.39 7.84 -8.05
CA LEU A 306 10.36 6.97 -8.60
C LEU A 306 10.58 5.55 -8.08
N LEU A 307 9.48 4.80 -7.92
CA LEU A 307 9.45 3.38 -7.60
C LEU A 307 8.86 2.65 -8.82
N GLU A 308 9.73 2.04 -9.63
CA GLU A 308 9.32 1.33 -10.86
C GLU A 308 8.60 0.03 -10.49
N GLY A 309 7.43 -0.21 -11.07
CA GLY A 309 6.58 -1.35 -10.70
C GLY A 309 5.83 -1.17 -9.36
N GLY A 310 5.94 -0.01 -8.71
CA GLY A 310 5.31 0.27 -7.43
C GLY A 310 5.96 -0.50 -6.28
N ILE A 311 5.14 -1.14 -5.44
CA ILE A 311 5.62 -2.04 -4.38
C ILE A 311 5.73 -3.44 -4.98
N LEU A 312 6.96 -3.94 -5.08
CA LEU A 312 7.24 -5.22 -5.71
C LEU A 312 6.80 -6.41 -4.84
N ALA A 313 7.08 -6.34 -3.54
CA ALA A 313 6.78 -7.39 -2.60
C ALA A 313 6.86 -6.89 -1.15
N ARG A 314 6.39 -7.71 -0.20
CA ARG A 314 6.71 -7.55 1.21
C ARG A 314 7.73 -8.59 1.65
N ILE A 315 8.72 -8.16 2.41
CA ILE A 315 9.79 -9.03 2.93
C ILE A 315 9.22 -10.09 3.87
N ASP A 316 8.27 -9.71 4.70
CA ASP A 316 7.61 -10.57 5.70
C ASP A 316 6.56 -11.52 5.11
N ASP A 317 6.11 -11.29 3.88
CA ASP A 317 5.18 -12.18 3.17
C ASP A 317 5.92 -13.25 2.33
N MET A 318 7.24 -13.17 2.23
CA MET A 318 8.03 -14.15 1.48
C MET A 318 7.89 -15.55 2.08
N VAL A 319 7.63 -16.53 1.23
CA VAL A 319 7.57 -17.94 1.60
C VAL A 319 8.68 -18.70 0.89
N ILE A 320 9.45 -19.49 1.63
CA ILE A 320 10.45 -20.37 1.04
C ILE A 320 9.79 -21.71 0.73
N VAL A 321 9.67 -22.04 -0.56
CA VAL A 321 9.12 -23.29 -1.04
C VAL A 321 10.21 -24.08 -1.77
N ARG A 322 10.62 -25.22 -1.23
CA ARG A 322 11.71 -26.04 -1.80
C ARG A 322 13.00 -25.25 -2.09
N GLY A 323 13.36 -24.28 -1.24
CA GLY A 323 14.54 -23.45 -1.42
C GLY A 323 14.36 -22.26 -2.38
N VAL A 324 13.16 -22.05 -2.92
CA VAL A 324 12.82 -20.90 -3.77
C VAL A 324 12.09 -19.85 -2.96
N ASN A 325 12.53 -18.60 -3.01
CA ASN A 325 11.85 -17.46 -2.41
C ASN A 325 10.63 -17.08 -3.26
N LEU A 326 9.44 -17.32 -2.74
CA LEU A 326 8.17 -17.05 -3.41
C LEU A 326 7.47 -15.87 -2.76
N TYR A 327 7.22 -14.82 -3.52
CA TYR A 327 6.47 -13.66 -3.08
C TYR A 327 5.02 -13.73 -3.57
N PRO A 328 4.02 -13.50 -2.70
CA PRO A 328 2.62 -13.49 -3.10
C PRO A 328 2.30 -12.55 -4.25
N SER A 329 2.93 -11.39 -4.32
CA SER A 329 2.77 -10.42 -5.42
C SER A 329 3.21 -10.98 -6.78
N ALA A 330 4.30 -11.74 -6.81
CA ALA A 330 4.77 -12.35 -8.06
C ALA A 330 3.85 -13.48 -8.54
N VAL A 331 3.23 -14.22 -7.63
CA VAL A 331 2.19 -15.20 -7.96
C VAL A 331 0.93 -14.49 -8.49
N ASP A 332 0.50 -13.40 -7.82
CA ASP A 332 -0.68 -12.62 -8.25
C ASP A 332 -0.49 -12.03 -9.65
N ASP A 333 0.69 -11.51 -9.97
CA ASP A 333 1.00 -10.97 -11.30
C ASP A 333 0.85 -12.03 -12.40
N ILE A 334 1.40 -13.23 -12.18
CA ILE A 334 1.27 -14.35 -13.13
C ILE A 334 -0.18 -14.77 -13.29
N VAL A 335 -0.92 -14.94 -12.20
CA VAL A 335 -2.32 -15.36 -12.26
C VAL A 335 -3.18 -14.30 -12.97
N ARG A 336 -2.97 -13.03 -12.65
CA ARG A 336 -3.71 -11.90 -13.24
C ARG A 336 -3.32 -11.61 -14.69
N SER A 337 -2.19 -12.10 -15.15
CA SER A 337 -1.85 -12.04 -16.58
C SER A 337 -2.77 -12.89 -17.47
N MET A 338 -3.56 -13.79 -16.87
CA MET A 338 -4.58 -14.60 -17.56
C MET A 338 -5.97 -14.01 -17.37
N PRO A 339 -6.52 -13.31 -18.39
CA PRO A 339 -7.83 -12.62 -18.29
C PRO A 339 -9.02 -13.56 -18.01
N GLU A 340 -8.84 -14.85 -18.29
CA GLU A 340 -9.83 -15.89 -18.06
C GLU A 340 -10.02 -16.21 -16.57
N VAL A 341 -9.01 -15.93 -15.72
CA VAL A 341 -9.07 -16.21 -14.29
C VAL A 341 -9.90 -15.14 -13.59
N GLU A 342 -10.98 -15.55 -12.93
CA GLU A 342 -11.83 -14.67 -12.12
C GLU A 342 -11.31 -14.50 -10.70
N GLU A 343 -11.00 -15.61 -10.05
CA GLU A 343 -10.50 -15.63 -8.67
C GLU A 343 -9.56 -16.82 -8.48
N TYR A 344 -8.71 -16.74 -7.45
CA TYR A 344 -7.78 -17.81 -7.11
C TYR A 344 -7.53 -17.86 -5.60
N ARG A 345 -7.05 -19.01 -5.15
CA ARG A 345 -6.59 -19.27 -3.78
C ARG A 345 -5.29 -20.05 -3.80
N VAL A 346 -4.34 -19.64 -2.98
CA VAL A 346 -3.05 -20.32 -2.77
C VAL A 346 -3.10 -21.04 -1.43
N SER A 347 -2.86 -22.32 -1.43
CA SER A 347 -2.73 -23.14 -0.22
C SER A 347 -1.27 -23.43 0.05
N LEU A 348 -0.79 -22.99 1.22
CA LEU A 348 0.53 -23.32 1.74
C LEU A 348 0.39 -24.42 2.78
N PHE A 349 1.11 -25.52 2.62
CA PHE A 349 1.06 -26.68 3.51
C PHE A 349 2.43 -27.32 3.68
N THR A 350 2.57 -28.20 4.67
CA THR A 350 3.80 -28.96 4.87
C THR A 350 3.59 -30.39 4.38
N LYS A 351 4.49 -30.88 3.53
CA LYS A 351 4.52 -32.26 3.07
C LYS A 351 5.94 -32.83 3.26
N ASP A 352 6.06 -33.94 3.95
CA ASP A 352 7.35 -34.59 4.23
C ASP A 352 8.39 -33.64 4.87
N GLY A 353 7.93 -32.70 5.72
CA GLY A 353 8.78 -31.73 6.38
C GLY A 353 9.17 -30.50 5.52
N LEU A 354 8.75 -30.43 4.27
CA LEU A 354 9.01 -29.33 3.37
C LEU A 354 7.76 -28.49 3.11
N ALA A 355 7.96 -27.19 2.98
CA ALA A 355 6.88 -26.28 2.59
C ALA A 355 6.52 -26.52 1.11
N GLU A 356 5.23 -26.66 0.87
CA GLU A 356 4.62 -26.89 -0.44
C GLU A 356 3.55 -25.85 -0.70
N VAL A 357 3.27 -25.59 -1.97
CA VAL A 357 2.25 -24.66 -2.42
C VAL A 357 1.41 -25.27 -3.53
N SER A 358 0.11 -25.03 -3.51
CA SER A 358 -0.81 -25.36 -4.61
C SER A 358 -1.78 -24.24 -4.85
N LEU A 359 -2.32 -24.17 -6.06
CA LEU A 359 -3.24 -23.12 -6.49
C LEU A 359 -4.60 -23.72 -6.87
N GLU A 360 -5.68 -23.02 -6.49
CA GLU A 360 -7.02 -23.23 -7.02
C GLU A 360 -7.43 -21.99 -7.78
N VAL A 361 -7.99 -22.18 -8.98
CA VAL A 361 -8.43 -21.07 -9.83
C VAL A 361 -9.85 -21.28 -10.33
N GLU A 362 -10.62 -20.22 -10.36
CA GLU A 362 -11.87 -20.13 -11.09
C GLU A 362 -11.62 -19.52 -12.46
N SER A 363 -11.94 -20.22 -13.53
CA SER A 363 -11.77 -19.73 -14.90
C SER A 363 -13.09 -19.70 -15.67
N ARG A 364 -13.18 -18.78 -16.66
CA ARG A 364 -14.34 -18.61 -17.52
C ARG A 364 -14.23 -19.48 -18.75
N GLY A 365 -14.43 -20.79 -18.61
CA GLY A 365 -14.61 -21.67 -19.76
C GLY A 365 -13.45 -21.81 -20.74
N ALA A 366 -12.26 -21.32 -20.41
CA ALA A 366 -11.06 -21.52 -21.22
C ALA A 366 -10.42 -22.86 -20.88
N LEU A 367 -10.26 -23.72 -21.85
CA LEU A 367 -9.57 -25.00 -21.67
C LEU A 367 -8.08 -24.78 -21.38
N GLY A 368 -7.57 -25.51 -20.39
CA GLY A 368 -6.13 -25.60 -20.09
C GLY A 368 -5.54 -24.40 -19.38
N VAL A 369 -6.32 -23.62 -18.63
CA VAL A 369 -5.82 -22.51 -17.79
C VAL A 369 -4.86 -23.04 -16.73
N SER A 370 -5.16 -24.17 -16.10
CA SER A 370 -4.28 -24.84 -15.13
C SER A 370 -2.91 -25.12 -15.72
N SER A 371 -2.84 -25.75 -16.88
CA SER A 371 -1.58 -26.11 -17.54
C SER A 371 -0.77 -24.87 -17.97
N LYS A 372 -1.45 -23.80 -18.41
CA LYS A 372 -0.78 -22.53 -18.77
C LYS A 372 -0.17 -21.87 -17.54
N LEU A 373 -0.89 -21.84 -16.41
CA LEU A 373 -0.40 -21.30 -15.14
C LEU A 373 0.77 -22.13 -14.59
N GLU A 374 0.66 -23.46 -14.58
CA GLU A 374 1.77 -24.33 -14.18
C GLU A 374 3.05 -24.05 -15.00
N ALA A 375 2.93 -23.95 -16.32
CA ALA A 375 4.05 -23.62 -17.19
C ALA A 375 4.59 -22.20 -16.96
N ALA A 376 3.72 -21.22 -16.62
CA ALA A 376 4.15 -19.86 -16.30
C ALA A 376 4.92 -19.81 -14.98
N PHE A 377 4.47 -20.51 -13.95
CA PHE A 377 5.17 -20.62 -12.66
C PHE A 377 6.52 -21.32 -12.81
N GLU A 378 6.57 -22.42 -13.58
CA GLU A 378 7.82 -23.13 -13.81
C GLU A 378 8.85 -22.25 -14.52
N ARG A 379 8.44 -21.45 -15.52
CA ARG A 379 9.32 -20.47 -16.18
C ARG A 379 9.79 -19.35 -15.25
N ALA A 380 8.90 -18.84 -14.40
CA ALA A 380 9.20 -17.68 -13.55
C ALA A 380 10.02 -18.04 -12.31
N PHE A 381 9.73 -19.19 -11.69
CA PHE A 381 10.30 -19.56 -10.40
C PHE A 381 11.17 -20.81 -10.45
N SER A 382 11.27 -21.50 -11.59
CA SER A 382 11.85 -22.85 -11.68
C SER A 382 11.23 -23.81 -10.65
N LEU A 383 9.96 -23.59 -10.34
CA LEU A 383 9.18 -24.33 -9.34
C LEU A 383 7.85 -24.75 -9.97
N ARG A 384 7.57 -26.05 -9.91
CA ARG A 384 6.26 -26.57 -10.31
C ARG A 384 5.26 -26.32 -9.19
N ILE A 385 4.27 -25.47 -9.46
CA ILE A 385 3.14 -25.20 -8.57
C ILE A 385 1.90 -25.87 -9.16
N PRO A 386 1.33 -26.92 -8.52
CA PRO A 386 0.12 -27.56 -9.00
C PRO A 386 -1.06 -26.59 -9.04
N VAL A 387 -1.79 -26.57 -10.15
CA VAL A 387 -2.98 -25.72 -10.33
C VAL A 387 -4.20 -26.58 -10.58
N ARG A 388 -5.26 -26.37 -9.78
CA ARG A 388 -6.57 -27.03 -9.91
C ARG A 388 -7.63 -26.02 -10.31
N GLU A 389 -8.37 -26.30 -11.38
CA GLU A 389 -9.57 -25.52 -11.72
C GLU A 389 -10.74 -25.94 -10.85
N VAL A 390 -11.48 -24.95 -10.34
CA VAL A 390 -12.70 -25.10 -9.55
C VAL A 390 -13.86 -24.35 -10.19
N SER A 391 -15.09 -24.73 -9.87
CA SER A 391 -16.29 -24.10 -10.43
C SER A 391 -16.37 -22.62 -10.03
N LEU A 392 -16.90 -21.78 -10.91
CA LEU A 392 -17.14 -20.36 -10.64
C LEU A 392 -18.02 -20.19 -9.39
N GLY A 393 -17.65 -19.26 -8.50
CA GLY A 393 -18.33 -18.97 -7.26
C GLY A 393 -17.94 -19.88 -6.08
N THR A 394 -16.95 -20.78 -6.25
CA THR A 394 -16.43 -21.65 -5.18
C THR A 394 -15.52 -20.90 -4.21
N LEU A 395 -14.71 -19.99 -4.73
CA LEU A 395 -13.71 -19.24 -3.95
C LEU A 395 -14.34 -17.98 -3.34
N PRO A 396 -13.86 -17.55 -2.16
CA PRO A 396 -14.38 -16.35 -1.51
C PRO A 396 -14.13 -15.10 -2.36
N ARG A 397 -15.03 -14.13 -2.22
CA ARG A 397 -14.88 -12.79 -2.78
C ARG A 397 -14.55 -11.78 -1.68
N PHE A 398 -13.70 -10.81 -1.99
CA PHE A 398 -13.18 -9.88 -1.01
C PHE A 398 -13.68 -8.46 -1.29
N GLU A 399 -14.28 -7.83 -0.29
CA GLU A 399 -14.69 -6.41 -0.33
C GLU A 399 -13.61 -5.46 0.23
N LEU A 400 -12.60 -6.03 0.88
CA LEU A 400 -11.42 -5.36 1.43
C LEU A 400 -10.16 -5.99 0.83
N LYS A 401 -9.04 -5.94 1.57
CA LYS A 401 -7.80 -6.63 1.16
C LYS A 401 -8.05 -8.12 0.97
N ALA A 402 -7.62 -8.64 -0.15
CA ALA A 402 -7.75 -10.05 -0.48
C ALA A 402 -6.86 -10.92 0.42
N GLN A 403 -7.43 -12.00 0.94
CA GLN A 403 -6.72 -13.04 1.70
C GLN A 403 -6.68 -14.33 0.90
N ARG A 404 -5.89 -14.35 -0.16
CA ARG A 404 -5.80 -15.48 -1.09
C ARG A 404 -4.86 -16.58 -0.62
N TRP A 405 -3.91 -16.25 0.27
CA TRP A 405 -2.97 -17.20 0.82
C TRP A 405 -3.49 -17.78 2.11
N VAL A 406 -3.69 -19.09 2.13
CA VAL A 406 -4.17 -19.84 3.29
C VAL A 406 -3.14 -20.89 3.70
N ARG A 407 -2.89 -20.99 5.01
CA ARG A 407 -2.09 -22.08 5.56
C ARG A 407 -3.04 -23.20 5.92
N SER A 408 -2.93 -24.36 5.26
CA SER A 408 -3.62 -25.57 5.67
C SER A 408 -2.71 -26.35 6.62
N GLN A 409 -3.27 -26.77 7.77
CA GLN A 409 -2.62 -27.79 8.57
C GLN A 409 -2.66 -29.07 7.75
N GLY A 410 -1.49 -29.61 7.39
CA GLY A 410 -1.34 -30.89 6.72
C GLY A 410 -1.70 -32.05 7.62
#